data_b1536cc699e24152e71080d86027e882
#
_entry.id   b1536cc699e24152e71080d86027e882
#
_cell.length_a   1.000
_cell.length_b   1.000
_cell.length_c   1.000
_cell.angle_alpha   90.00
_cell.angle_beta   90.00
_cell.angle_gamma   90.00
#
_symmetry.space_group_name_H-M   'P 1'
#
loop_
_entity.id
_entity.type
_entity.pdbx_description
1 polymer ?
#
loop_
_entity_poly.entity_id
_entity_poly.type
_entity_poly.pdbx_seq_one_letter_code
_entity_poly.pdbx_strand_id
1 'polypeptide(L)'
;MKYLSVFLNHTMPAMSYGLSEDLVLSSHTRTSIEGAFATKVAGFGAISGVLVAVLIDYLFHFEYKVFKKKVKIKMEDRVWLQKFFILITLMLVLPFVLSLLLLASFYKLICSVIIKRKDKHFAGFLNSFDVFWSLEDDATKSIISVLGVIESKSSQDLVDHIREKLQNIIQNSDAEKIFYRRNEEFGFYYWRKCCYIDINQYVRIVDVSNSTELNISDLEEIMTEIAYQPLPFNDEGLFQILITNQKLKSDNKNDEYGVIFRIHHAVGDGVALIEFLCESLADRENESNVFCMPDAYKSNSKKTPSDLMEMIMKLCKMPGCLVNGILRVPDRTSLHGPTLIGKKLFKWTDSDENLFDLVKDIKKHSEDLNCSDILATSLSCGLRDYFIKEIDPAPNTVAVILPVRFPQKKTGVLKLENNFTVSILDLPIGSDIGDVRRSCNGLRESADPLTNFYFLKICSIFPKEILFHVFNSNQATMVFSNMPGPKVLSICGGVMKSLVFFIPNKGNTGLGITALCYNGVLRFGAMADSALVSSSDELATILNGMVKEIKRLHKEYVS
;
A
#
# COMPACT_ATOMS: atom_id res chain seq x y z
N MET A 1 -25.69 11.72 -22.10
CA MET A 1 -26.90 11.39 -22.86
C MET A 1 -26.63 10.71 -24.22
N LYS A 2 -25.58 11.02 -24.95
CA LYS A 2 -25.28 10.35 -26.25
C LYS A 2 -24.93 8.85 -26.12
N TYR A 3 -24.41 8.41 -24.96
CA TYR A 3 -24.09 6.99 -24.72
C TYR A 3 -25.27 6.16 -24.20
N LEU A 4 -26.28 6.80 -23.63
CA LEU A 4 -27.50 6.09 -23.19
C LEU A 4 -28.39 5.70 -24.36
N SER A 5 -28.41 6.49 -25.43
CA SER A 5 -29.19 6.21 -26.66
C SER A 5 -28.61 5.07 -27.50
N VAL A 6 -27.28 4.86 -27.43
CA VAL A 6 -26.62 3.74 -28.13
C VAL A 6 -26.87 2.42 -27.40
N PHE A 7 -27.01 2.47 -26.07
CA PHE A 7 -27.25 1.27 -25.24
C PHE A 7 -28.67 0.72 -25.41
N LEU A 8 -29.66 1.61 -25.62
CA LEU A 8 -31.07 1.19 -25.77
C LEU A 8 -31.39 0.65 -27.17
N ASN A 9 -30.61 0.97 -28.22
CA ASN A 9 -30.86 0.53 -29.58
C ASN A 9 -30.21 -0.81 -29.98
N HIS A 10 -29.36 -1.40 -29.13
CA HIS A 10 -28.64 -2.64 -29.46
C HIS A 10 -29.05 -3.88 -28.65
N THR A 11 -30.04 -3.82 -27.74
CA THR A 11 -30.36 -4.92 -26.85
C THR A 11 -31.77 -5.48 -26.94
N MET A 12 -32.51 -5.30 -28.03
CA MET A 12 -33.74 -6.06 -28.21
C MET A 12 -33.90 -6.63 -29.64
N PRO A 13 -33.58 -7.92 -29.86
CA PRO A 13 -34.33 -8.71 -30.83
C PRO A 13 -35.58 -9.27 -30.13
N ALA A 14 -36.71 -9.05 -30.74
CA ALA A 14 -38.00 -9.59 -30.32
C ALA A 14 -37.96 -11.12 -30.24
N MET A 15 -38.23 -11.66 -29.06
CA MET A 15 -38.62 -13.05 -28.89
C MET A 15 -40.00 -13.10 -28.22
N SER A 16 -40.99 -13.24 -29.05
CA SER A 16 -42.29 -13.80 -28.66
C SER A 16 -42.13 -15.30 -28.51
N TYR A 17 -42.29 -15.86 -27.33
CA TYR A 17 -42.76 -17.22 -27.07
C TYR A 17 -43.28 -17.34 -25.63
N GLY A 18 -44.54 -17.71 -25.52
CA GLY A 18 -45.29 -18.47 -24.53
C GLY A 18 -44.80 -18.49 -23.09
N LEU A 19 -45.40 -17.67 -22.23
CA LEU A 19 -45.43 -17.90 -20.78
C LEU A 19 -46.63 -18.76 -20.44
N SER A 20 -46.37 -20.02 -20.16
CA SER A 20 -47.30 -20.87 -19.43
C SER A 20 -47.31 -20.48 -17.93
N GLU A 21 -48.49 -20.28 -17.41
CA GLU A 21 -48.81 -20.14 -16.00
C GLU A 21 -48.17 -21.29 -15.21
N ASP A 22 -47.37 -20.94 -14.20
CA ASP A 22 -47.18 -21.65 -12.94
C ASP A 22 -45.93 -21.10 -12.20
N LEU A 23 -46.09 -19.93 -11.59
CA LEU A 23 -45.21 -19.48 -10.52
C LEU A 23 -46.04 -18.78 -9.45
N VAL A 24 -46.81 -19.61 -8.71
CA VAL A 24 -47.33 -19.24 -7.41
C VAL A 24 -46.15 -19.18 -6.43
N LEU A 25 -45.50 -18.01 -6.35
CA LEU A 25 -44.61 -17.73 -5.24
C LEU A 25 -45.39 -17.78 -3.96
N SER A 26 -45.10 -18.76 -3.07
CA SER A 26 -45.77 -18.92 -1.79
C SER A 26 -45.71 -17.61 -0.99
N SER A 27 -46.79 -17.26 -0.32
CA SER A 27 -46.95 -16.07 0.52
C SER A 27 -45.79 -15.90 1.54
N HIS A 28 -45.15 -16.99 1.95
CA HIS A 28 -43.99 -17.01 2.86
C HIS A 28 -42.70 -16.41 2.27
N THR A 29 -42.45 -16.55 0.97
CA THR A 29 -41.25 -15.94 0.34
C THR A 29 -41.42 -14.45 0.13
N ARG A 30 -42.64 -14.00 -0.13
CA ARG A 30 -42.92 -12.57 -0.33
C ARG A 30 -42.78 -11.76 0.96
N THR A 31 -43.29 -12.28 2.09
CA THR A 31 -43.15 -11.69 3.44
C THR A 31 -41.70 -11.68 3.90
N SER A 32 -40.88 -12.69 3.54
CA SER A 32 -39.45 -12.74 3.85
C SER A 32 -38.65 -11.69 3.09
N ILE A 33 -38.96 -11.44 1.81
CA ILE A 33 -38.31 -10.44 0.98
C ILE A 33 -38.69 -9.02 1.41
N GLU A 34 -39.96 -8.78 1.70
CA GLU A 34 -40.44 -7.50 2.21
C GLU A 34 -39.90 -7.20 3.61
N GLY A 35 -39.80 -8.19 4.50
CA GLY A 35 -39.17 -8.06 5.80
C GLY A 35 -37.64 -7.79 5.73
N ALA A 36 -36.94 -8.44 4.82
CA ALA A 36 -35.51 -8.18 4.57
C ALA A 36 -35.25 -6.81 3.93
N PHE A 37 -36.18 -6.34 3.10
CA PHE A 37 -36.10 -4.99 2.53
C PHE A 37 -36.42 -3.93 3.60
N ALA A 38 -37.45 -4.11 4.40
CA ALA A 38 -37.81 -3.20 5.48
C ALA A 38 -36.71 -3.11 6.55
N THR A 39 -36.07 -4.21 6.93
CA THR A 39 -34.94 -4.23 7.86
C THR A 39 -33.69 -3.53 7.27
N LYS A 40 -33.42 -3.67 5.98
CA LYS A 40 -32.36 -2.95 5.32
C LYS A 40 -32.64 -1.45 5.26
N VAL A 41 -33.87 -1.04 4.93
CA VAL A 41 -34.28 0.37 4.90
C VAL A 41 -34.27 0.98 6.32
N ALA A 42 -34.74 0.26 7.32
CA ALA A 42 -34.69 0.69 8.73
C ALA A 42 -33.21 0.77 9.22
N GLY A 43 -32.38 -0.19 8.84
CA GLY A 43 -30.94 -0.16 9.11
C GLY A 43 -30.25 1.04 8.45
N PHE A 44 -30.60 1.35 7.20
CA PHE A 44 -30.10 2.53 6.48
C PHE A 44 -30.58 3.84 7.15
N GLY A 45 -31.82 3.90 7.59
CA GLY A 45 -32.37 5.04 8.32
C GLY A 45 -31.67 5.26 9.68
N ALA A 46 -31.42 4.17 10.42
CA ALA A 46 -30.70 4.23 11.68
C ALA A 46 -29.23 4.66 11.48
N ILE A 47 -28.54 4.12 10.47
CA ILE A 47 -27.17 4.51 10.12
C ILE A 47 -27.12 5.98 9.70
N SER A 48 -28.09 6.43 8.90
CA SER A 48 -28.19 7.85 8.50
C SER A 48 -28.46 8.76 9.69
N GLY A 49 -29.31 8.36 10.62
CA GLY A 49 -29.58 9.09 11.86
C GLY A 49 -28.36 9.19 12.78
N VAL A 50 -27.61 8.09 12.93
CA VAL A 50 -26.35 8.06 13.68
C VAL A 50 -25.31 8.92 13.00
N LEU A 51 -25.16 8.86 11.67
CA LEU A 51 -24.23 9.70 10.91
C LEU A 51 -24.57 11.19 11.06
N VAL A 52 -25.84 11.56 11.08
CA VAL A 52 -26.28 12.95 11.30
C VAL A 52 -25.99 13.39 12.73
N ALA A 53 -26.26 12.56 13.74
CA ALA A 53 -25.94 12.87 15.13
C ALA A 53 -24.43 13.01 15.36
N VAL A 54 -23.64 12.09 14.78
CA VAL A 54 -22.16 12.10 14.76
C VAL A 54 -21.63 13.36 14.08
N LEU A 55 -22.26 13.75 12.97
CA LEU A 55 -21.90 14.96 12.22
C LEU A 55 -22.17 16.24 13.03
N ILE A 56 -23.29 16.28 13.76
CA ILE A 56 -23.64 17.41 14.63
C ILE A 56 -22.61 17.56 15.75
N ASP A 57 -22.26 16.48 16.43
CA ASP A 57 -21.25 16.51 17.51
C ASP A 57 -19.88 16.91 16.96
N TYR A 58 -19.50 16.38 15.82
CA TYR A 58 -18.27 16.71 15.10
C TYR A 58 -18.18 18.20 14.74
N LEU A 59 -19.25 18.79 14.21
CA LEU A 59 -19.29 20.21 13.83
C LEU A 59 -19.12 21.15 15.04
N PHE A 60 -19.45 20.70 16.25
CA PHE A 60 -19.25 21.47 17.47
C PHE A 60 -17.83 21.37 18.06
N HIS A 61 -17.08 20.27 17.75
CA HIS A 61 -15.77 20.01 18.35
C HIS A 61 -14.57 20.17 17.41
N PHE A 62 -14.80 20.36 16.10
CA PHE A 62 -13.74 20.39 15.11
C PHE A 62 -13.12 21.79 14.92
N GLU A 63 -11.78 21.87 15.09
CA GLU A 63 -11.02 23.06 14.70
C GLU A 63 -10.62 23.00 13.21
N TYR A 64 -11.20 23.88 12.40
CA TYR A 64 -10.90 23.98 10.97
C TYR A 64 -9.57 24.70 10.70
N LYS A 65 -8.45 24.10 11.11
CA LYS A 65 -7.10 24.68 10.94
C LYS A 65 -6.77 24.99 9.47
N VAL A 66 -7.23 24.15 8.55
CA VAL A 66 -6.98 24.30 7.11
C VAL A 66 -7.86 25.39 6.49
N PHE A 67 -9.10 25.53 6.92
CA PHE A 67 -10.00 26.58 6.44
C PHE A 67 -9.50 27.98 6.85
N LYS A 68 -8.96 28.13 8.07
CA LYS A 68 -8.31 29.37 8.53
C LYS A 68 -7.11 29.77 7.66
N LYS A 69 -6.38 28.82 7.08
CA LYS A 69 -5.18 29.07 6.27
C LYS A 69 -5.49 29.42 4.81
N LYS A 70 -6.55 28.86 4.21
CA LYS A 70 -6.93 29.10 2.80
C LYS A 70 -7.87 30.29 2.59
N VAL A 71 -8.76 30.52 3.53
CA VAL A 71 -9.74 31.60 3.45
C VAL A 71 -9.33 32.67 4.45
N LYS A 72 -8.62 33.71 3.99
CA LYS A 72 -8.36 34.95 4.75
C LYS A 72 -9.68 35.70 5.04
N ILE A 73 -10.70 35.00 5.51
CA ILE A 73 -11.94 35.63 5.92
C ILE A 73 -11.81 35.99 7.40
N LYS A 74 -11.86 37.26 7.70
CA LYS A 74 -12.01 37.86 9.00
C LYS A 74 -13.36 37.44 9.64
N MET A 75 -13.53 36.13 9.92
CA MET A 75 -14.74 35.54 10.52
C MET A 75 -14.43 34.81 11.83
N GLU A 76 -13.43 35.25 12.58
CA GLU A 76 -13.10 34.63 13.87
C GLU A 76 -14.26 34.68 14.86
N ASP A 77 -15.16 35.67 14.73
CA ASP A 77 -16.27 35.89 15.67
C ASP A 77 -17.57 35.10 15.33
N ARG A 78 -17.61 34.30 14.23
CA ARG A 78 -18.83 33.65 13.78
C ARG A 78 -18.64 32.15 13.50
N VAL A 79 -17.91 31.47 14.35
CA VAL A 79 -17.65 30.01 14.21
C VAL A 79 -18.93 29.17 14.10
N TRP A 80 -20.00 29.59 14.83
CA TRP A 80 -21.30 28.89 14.77
C TRP A 80 -21.96 28.97 13.38
N LEU A 81 -21.80 30.11 12.69
CA LEU A 81 -22.39 30.32 11.36
C LEU A 81 -21.71 29.44 10.31
N GLN A 82 -20.38 29.25 10.39
CA GLN A 82 -19.62 28.34 9.53
C GLN A 82 -20.05 26.90 9.78
N LYS A 83 -20.19 26.48 11.05
CA LYS A 83 -20.67 25.15 11.41
C LYS A 83 -22.08 24.90 10.89
N PHE A 84 -22.96 25.88 10.98
CA PHE A 84 -24.33 25.82 10.46
C PHE A 84 -24.37 25.66 8.93
N PHE A 85 -23.59 26.45 8.19
CA PHE A 85 -23.50 26.31 6.72
C PHE A 85 -22.95 24.95 6.29
N ILE A 86 -21.93 24.43 6.99
CA ILE A 86 -21.38 23.10 6.70
C ILE A 86 -22.44 22.03 6.98
N LEU A 87 -23.17 22.12 8.09
CA LEU A 87 -24.26 21.20 8.41
C LEU A 87 -25.34 21.18 7.32
N ILE A 88 -25.79 22.34 6.88
CA ILE A 88 -26.78 22.44 5.79
C ILE A 88 -26.23 21.84 4.50
N THR A 89 -24.98 22.18 4.13
CA THR A 89 -24.35 21.65 2.92
C THR A 89 -24.27 20.12 2.98
N LEU A 90 -23.88 19.57 4.12
CA LEU A 90 -23.82 18.12 4.32
C LEU A 90 -25.21 17.46 4.29
N MET A 91 -26.22 18.09 4.89
CA MET A 91 -27.60 17.58 4.81
C MET A 91 -28.15 17.57 3.38
N LEU A 92 -27.77 18.54 2.56
CA LEU A 92 -28.17 18.60 1.15
C LEU A 92 -27.38 17.61 0.28
N VAL A 93 -26.08 17.46 0.54
CA VAL A 93 -25.17 16.63 -0.27
C VAL A 93 -25.30 15.13 0.09
N LEU A 94 -25.54 14.80 1.36
CA LEU A 94 -25.56 13.41 1.82
C LEU A 94 -26.62 12.52 1.10
N PRO A 95 -27.88 12.94 0.92
CA PRO A 95 -28.86 12.15 0.16
C PRO A 95 -28.44 11.92 -1.28
N PHE A 96 -27.82 12.93 -1.90
CA PHE A 96 -27.29 12.82 -3.27
C PHE A 96 -26.14 11.81 -3.34
N VAL A 97 -25.18 11.87 -2.41
CA VAL A 97 -24.06 10.92 -2.32
C VAL A 97 -24.57 9.51 -2.08
N LEU A 98 -25.53 9.31 -1.17
CA LEU A 98 -26.14 7.99 -0.92
C LEU A 98 -26.84 7.45 -2.17
N SER A 99 -27.58 8.28 -2.89
CA SER A 99 -28.23 7.90 -4.14
C SER A 99 -27.21 7.49 -5.19
N LEU A 100 -26.11 8.25 -5.32
CA LEU A 100 -25.01 7.93 -6.22
C LEU A 100 -24.33 6.60 -5.88
N LEU A 101 -24.09 6.33 -4.58
CA LEU A 101 -23.53 5.07 -4.11
C LEU A 101 -24.46 3.88 -4.41
N LEU A 102 -25.77 4.05 -4.25
CA LEU A 102 -26.75 3.01 -4.60
C LEU A 102 -26.76 2.73 -6.10
N LEU A 103 -26.77 3.76 -6.94
CA LEU A 103 -26.70 3.62 -8.40
C LEU A 103 -25.40 2.94 -8.85
N ALA A 104 -24.26 3.36 -8.30
CA ALA A 104 -22.96 2.75 -8.59
C ALA A 104 -22.90 1.27 -8.13
N SER A 105 -23.46 0.96 -6.97
CA SER A 105 -23.55 -0.42 -6.46
C SER A 105 -24.41 -1.31 -7.37
N PHE A 106 -25.55 -0.78 -7.84
CA PHE A 106 -26.42 -1.48 -8.78
C PHE A 106 -25.75 -1.69 -10.14
N TYR A 107 -25.07 -0.66 -10.66
CA TYR A 107 -24.27 -0.78 -11.87
C TYR A 107 -23.19 -1.85 -11.75
N LYS A 108 -22.42 -1.85 -10.65
CA LYS A 108 -21.39 -2.87 -10.38
C LYS A 108 -21.99 -4.28 -10.30
N LEU A 109 -23.19 -4.43 -9.73
CA LEU A 109 -23.89 -5.72 -9.66
C LEU A 109 -24.26 -6.22 -11.07
N ILE A 110 -24.81 -5.36 -11.94
CA ILE A 110 -25.12 -5.70 -13.33
C ILE A 110 -23.85 -6.13 -14.08
N CYS A 111 -22.77 -5.36 -13.97
CA CYS A 111 -21.48 -5.70 -14.57
C CYS A 111 -20.96 -7.06 -14.10
N SER A 112 -21.11 -7.37 -12.79
CA SER A 112 -20.74 -8.68 -12.23
C SER A 112 -21.46 -9.83 -12.91
N VAL A 113 -22.77 -9.69 -13.12
CA VAL A 113 -23.58 -10.72 -13.78
C VAL A 113 -23.17 -10.91 -15.24
N ILE A 114 -22.94 -9.80 -15.95
CA ILE A 114 -22.55 -9.84 -17.36
C ILE A 114 -21.16 -10.48 -17.53
N ILE A 115 -20.15 -10.02 -16.75
CA ILE A 115 -18.78 -10.54 -16.82
C ILE A 115 -18.76 -12.04 -16.47
N LYS A 116 -19.47 -12.44 -15.39
CA LYS A 116 -19.54 -13.85 -14.99
C LYS A 116 -20.15 -14.76 -16.05
N ARG A 117 -21.08 -14.24 -16.89
CA ARG A 117 -21.64 -15.00 -18.02
C ARG A 117 -20.71 -15.05 -19.21
N LYS A 118 -19.93 -13.98 -19.44
CA LYS A 118 -19.05 -13.83 -20.59
C LYS A 118 -17.73 -14.58 -20.37
N ASP A 119 -17.14 -14.48 -19.19
CA ASP A 119 -15.86 -15.09 -18.81
C ASP A 119 -16.06 -16.19 -17.76
N LYS A 120 -15.92 -17.46 -18.20
CA LYS A 120 -16.03 -18.64 -17.31
C LYS A 120 -14.93 -18.71 -16.24
N HIS A 121 -13.84 -17.97 -16.45
CA HIS A 121 -12.69 -17.94 -15.54
C HIS A 121 -12.73 -16.73 -14.58
N PHE A 122 -13.83 -15.98 -14.57
CA PHE A 122 -14.04 -14.88 -13.65
C PHE A 122 -13.97 -15.36 -12.19
N ALA A 123 -13.00 -14.84 -11.44
CA ALA A 123 -12.76 -15.20 -10.03
C ALA A 123 -13.21 -14.12 -9.04
N GLY A 124 -13.89 -13.08 -9.53
CA GLY A 124 -14.40 -11.98 -8.70
C GLY A 124 -13.74 -10.64 -9.01
N PHE A 125 -14.39 -9.55 -8.61
CA PHE A 125 -13.79 -8.22 -8.70
C PHE A 125 -12.63 -8.08 -7.72
N LEU A 126 -11.67 -7.23 -8.06
CA LEU A 126 -10.64 -6.82 -7.14
C LEU A 126 -11.26 -6.16 -5.90
N ASN A 127 -10.64 -6.39 -4.74
CA ASN A 127 -11.03 -5.68 -3.53
C ASN A 127 -10.63 -4.19 -3.61
N SER A 128 -11.08 -3.39 -2.65
CA SER A 128 -10.89 -1.93 -2.69
C SER A 128 -9.43 -1.50 -2.75
N PHE A 129 -8.55 -2.20 -2.02
CA PHE A 129 -7.13 -1.89 -1.97
C PHE A 129 -6.41 -2.39 -3.22
N ASP A 130 -6.81 -3.57 -3.74
CA ASP A 130 -6.26 -4.10 -4.99
C ASP A 130 -6.63 -3.18 -6.16
N VAL A 131 -7.86 -2.60 -6.16
CA VAL A 131 -8.28 -1.58 -7.15
C VAL A 131 -7.42 -0.33 -7.06
N PHE A 132 -7.17 0.20 -5.85
CA PHE A 132 -6.33 1.38 -5.65
C PHE A 132 -4.96 1.22 -6.32
N TRP A 133 -4.31 0.07 -6.12
CA TRP A 133 -3.03 -0.23 -6.73
C TRP A 133 -3.13 -0.51 -8.23
N SER A 134 -4.29 -0.87 -8.74
CA SER A 134 -4.52 -1.09 -10.18
C SER A 134 -4.80 0.20 -10.97
N LEU A 135 -4.99 1.33 -10.29
CA LEU A 135 -5.10 2.65 -10.92
C LEU A 135 -3.69 3.18 -11.23
N GLU A 136 -3.16 2.83 -12.37
CA GLU A 136 -1.79 3.12 -12.81
C GLU A 136 -1.76 4.02 -14.03
N ASP A 137 -0.63 4.68 -14.23
CA ASP A 137 -0.24 5.34 -15.46
C ASP A 137 1.15 4.82 -15.92
N ASP A 138 1.65 5.33 -17.03
CA ASP A 138 2.92 4.86 -17.61
C ASP A 138 4.12 5.19 -16.71
N ALA A 139 4.05 6.25 -15.92
CA ALA A 139 5.13 6.67 -15.02
C ALA A 139 5.10 5.97 -13.66
N THR A 140 3.92 5.51 -13.22
CA THR A 140 3.71 4.99 -11.86
C THR A 140 3.08 3.61 -11.85
N LYS A 141 3.88 2.60 -12.21
CA LYS A 141 3.49 1.20 -12.07
C LYS A 141 3.54 0.77 -10.60
N SER A 142 2.51 0.08 -10.14
CA SER A 142 2.39 -0.35 -8.73
C SER A 142 3.16 -1.65 -8.45
N ILE A 143 4.42 -1.70 -8.85
CA ILE A 143 5.29 -2.87 -8.70
C ILE A 143 6.20 -2.68 -7.48
N ILE A 144 6.05 -3.57 -6.50
CA ILE A 144 7.00 -3.74 -5.40
C ILE A 144 8.20 -4.49 -5.95
N SER A 145 9.41 -3.98 -5.74
CA SER A 145 10.65 -4.66 -6.08
C SER A 145 11.37 -5.07 -4.80
N VAL A 146 11.80 -6.32 -4.73
CA VAL A 146 12.55 -6.86 -3.59
C VAL A 146 13.82 -7.49 -4.12
N LEU A 147 14.96 -7.07 -3.60
CA LEU A 147 16.27 -7.63 -3.92
C LEU A 147 16.73 -8.50 -2.76
N GLY A 148 16.96 -9.79 -3.03
CA GLY A 148 17.62 -10.73 -2.14
C GLY A 148 18.95 -11.16 -2.71
N VAL A 149 19.89 -11.52 -1.84
CA VAL A 149 21.16 -12.18 -2.19
C VAL A 149 21.14 -13.57 -1.62
N ILE A 150 21.31 -14.58 -2.47
CA ILE A 150 21.17 -16.00 -2.10
C ILE A 150 22.42 -16.77 -2.50
N GLU A 151 22.95 -17.60 -1.59
CA GLU A 151 24.00 -18.55 -1.89
C GLU A 151 23.47 -19.66 -2.80
N SER A 152 24.20 -19.99 -3.87
CA SER A 152 23.86 -21.12 -4.74
C SER A 152 25.09 -21.61 -5.50
N LYS A 153 25.00 -22.83 -6.03
CA LYS A 153 26.02 -23.43 -6.89
C LYS A 153 26.04 -22.76 -8.27
N SER A 154 24.87 -22.33 -8.76
CA SER A 154 24.72 -21.63 -10.04
C SER A 154 23.40 -20.88 -10.10
N SER A 155 23.29 -19.91 -11.02
CA SER A 155 22.03 -19.22 -11.31
C SER A 155 20.96 -20.17 -11.84
N GLN A 156 21.34 -21.15 -12.67
CA GLN A 156 20.42 -22.13 -13.24
C GLN A 156 19.83 -23.03 -12.17
N ASP A 157 20.63 -23.45 -11.19
CA ASP A 157 20.17 -24.27 -10.05
C ASP A 157 19.08 -23.53 -9.25
N LEU A 158 19.26 -22.23 -8.99
CA LEU A 158 18.23 -21.40 -8.36
C LEU A 158 16.96 -21.31 -9.20
N VAL A 159 17.08 -21.11 -10.50
CA VAL A 159 15.92 -21.03 -11.42
C VAL A 159 15.12 -22.31 -11.36
N ASP A 160 15.77 -23.45 -11.48
CA ASP A 160 15.10 -24.76 -11.57
C ASP A 160 14.38 -25.09 -10.25
N HIS A 161 15.03 -24.85 -9.11
CA HIS A 161 14.40 -25.07 -7.80
C HIS A 161 13.24 -24.11 -7.53
N ILE A 162 13.37 -22.82 -7.88
CA ILE A 162 12.27 -21.86 -7.69
C ILE A 162 11.09 -22.22 -8.59
N ARG A 163 11.34 -22.68 -9.83
CA ARG A 163 10.28 -23.18 -10.73
C ARG A 163 9.57 -24.39 -10.16
N GLU A 164 10.32 -25.34 -9.60
CA GLU A 164 9.76 -26.53 -8.93
C GLU A 164 8.86 -26.11 -7.75
N LYS A 165 9.31 -25.21 -6.88
CA LYS A 165 8.50 -24.70 -5.77
C LYS A 165 7.22 -24.02 -6.26
N LEU A 166 7.29 -23.20 -7.31
CA LEU A 166 6.11 -22.55 -7.89
C LEU A 166 5.15 -23.59 -8.51
N GLN A 167 5.68 -24.65 -9.14
CA GLN A 167 4.86 -25.76 -9.65
C GLN A 167 4.07 -26.45 -8.54
N ASN A 168 4.69 -26.66 -7.39
CA ASN A 168 4.03 -27.23 -6.21
C ASN A 168 2.94 -26.31 -5.65
N ILE A 169 3.12 -24.99 -5.70
CA ILE A 169 2.09 -24.00 -5.30
C ILE A 169 0.87 -24.11 -6.22
N ILE A 170 1.06 -24.23 -7.54
CA ILE A 170 -0.05 -24.37 -8.51
C ILE A 170 -0.89 -25.60 -8.19
N GLN A 171 -0.25 -26.70 -7.77
CA GLN A 171 -0.93 -27.97 -7.55
C GLN A 171 -1.63 -28.08 -6.18
N ASN A 172 -1.10 -27.41 -5.15
CA ASN A 172 -1.39 -27.78 -3.76
C ASN A 172 -1.68 -26.61 -2.80
N SER A 173 -1.83 -25.36 -3.28
CA SER A 173 -1.80 -24.22 -2.35
C SER A 173 -2.95 -23.22 -2.47
N ASP A 174 -3.33 -22.65 -1.34
CA ASP A 174 -4.24 -21.48 -1.23
C ASP A 174 -3.62 -20.20 -1.83
N ALA A 175 -2.33 -20.22 -2.18
CA ALA A 175 -1.62 -19.11 -2.83
C ALA A 175 -1.84 -19.03 -4.35
N GLU A 176 -2.76 -19.80 -4.92
CA GLU A 176 -3.11 -19.82 -6.36
C GLU A 176 -3.36 -18.41 -6.93
N LYS A 177 -3.84 -17.48 -6.09
CA LYS A 177 -4.12 -16.06 -6.48
C LYS A 177 -2.89 -15.38 -7.12
N ILE A 178 -1.65 -15.77 -6.78
CA ILE A 178 -0.45 -15.17 -7.38
C ILE A 178 -0.40 -15.36 -8.90
N PHE A 179 -1.01 -16.43 -9.42
CA PHE A 179 -1.08 -16.73 -10.84
C PHE A 179 -2.34 -16.19 -11.53
N TYR A 180 -3.24 -15.55 -10.79
CA TYR A 180 -4.40 -14.91 -11.42
C TYR A 180 -3.94 -13.76 -12.28
N ARG A 181 -4.67 -13.51 -13.37
CA ARG A 181 -4.49 -12.35 -14.21
C ARG A 181 -5.45 -11.25 -13.82
N ARG A 182 -5.00 -10.01 -13.95
CA ARG A 182 -5.81 -8.83 -13.77
C ARG A 182 -6.40 -8.43 -15.12
N ASN A 183 -7.71 -8.53 -15.24
CA ASN A 183 -8.46 -8.10 -16.40
C ASN A 183 -9.35 -6.92 -16.07
N GLU A 184 -9.81 -6.21 -17.11
CA GLU A 184 -10.64 -5.03 -16.97
C GLU A 184 -11.81 -5.10 -17.94
N GLU A 185 -13.01 -4.79 -17.44
CA GLU A 185 -14.20 -4.64 -18.27
C GLU A 185 -15.23 -3.74 -17.58
N PHE A 186 -15.94 -2.90 -18.35
CA PHE A 186 -16.96 -1.93 -17.86
C PHE A 186 -16.45 -0.98 -16.76
N GLY A 187 -15.16 -0.64 -16.78
CA GLY A 187 -14.52 0.21 -15.77
C GLY A 187 -14.21 -0.48 -14.45
N PHE A 188 -14.29 -1.81 -14.37
CA PHE A 188 -13.95 -2.58 -13.18
C PHE A 188 -12.82 -3.57 -13.46
N TYR A 189 -11.87 -3.63 -12.53
CA TYR A 189 -10.84 -4.67 -12.52
C TYR A 189 -11.37 -5.94 -11.88
N TYR A 190 -11.04 -7.08 -12.47
CA TYR A 190 -11.42 -8.39 -11.95
C TYR A 190 -10.30 -9.42 -12.06
N TRP A 191 -10.35 -10.41 -11.19
CA TRP A 191 -9.45 -11.54 -11.19
C TRP A 191 -9.93 -12.59 -12.19
N ARG A 192 -9.00 -13.10 -13.00
CA ARG A 192 -9.23 -14.19 -13.94
C ARG A 192 -8.30 -15.35 -13.63
N LYS A 193 -8.86 -16.54 -13.42
CA LYS A 193 -8.07 -17.76 -13.27
C LYS A 193 -7.43 -18.16 -14.59
N CYS A 194 -6.16 -18.61 -14.54
CA CYS A 194 -5.45 -19.09 -15.71
C CYS A 194 -5.66 -20.60 -15.88
N CYS A 195 -6.01 -21.05 -17.08
CA CYS A 195 -6.12 -22.47 -17.40
C CYS A 195 -4.76 -23.14 -17.60
N TYR A 196 -3.79 -22.35 -18.03
CA TYR A 196 -2.43 -22.79 -18.27
C TYR A 196 -1.46 -21.74 -17.73
N ILE A 197 -0.51 -22.20 -16.92
CA ILE A 197 0.51 -21.35 -16.30
C ILE A 197 1.86 -21.78 -16.83
N ASP A 198 2.47 -20.92 -17.66
CA ASP A 198 3.86 -21.11 -18.10
C ASP A 198 4.81 -20.46 -17.08
N ILE A 199 5.36 -21.28 -16.19
CA ILE A 199 6.27 -20.85 -15.13
C ILE A 199 7.52 -20.18 -15.68
N ASN A 200 7.96 -20.52 -16.89
CA ASN A 200 9.15 -19.94 -17.49
C ASN A 200 9.01 -18.44 -17.76
N GLN A 201 7.78 -17.94 -17.90
CA GLN A 201 7.52 -16.51 -18.02
C GLN A 201 7.68 -15.77 -16.69
N TYR A 202 7.46 -16.46 -15.57
CA TYR A 202 7.51 -15.88 -14.24
C TYR A 202 8.91 -15.94 -13.62
N VAL A 203 9.74 -16.93 -13.98
CA VAL A 203 11.10 -17.10 -13.43
C VAL A 203 12.10 -17.11 -14.57
N ARG A 204 12.98 -16.12 -14.61
CA ARG A 204 13.97 -15.96 -15.69
C ARG A 204 15.33 -15.54 -15.16
N ILE A 205 16.36 -15.85 -15.92
CA ILE A 205 17.69 -15.30 -15.73
C ILE A 205 17.74 -13.90 -16.38
N VAL A 206 18.41 -12.97 -15.71
CA VAL A 206 18.78 -11.67 -16.24
C VAL A 206 20.27 -11.69 -16.51
N ASP A 207 20.61 -11.47 -17.78
CA ASP A 207 22.00 -11.35 -18.21
C ASP A 207 22.37 -9.88 -18.29
N VAL A 208 23.40 -9.50 -17.55
CA VAL A 208 23.92 -8.13 -17.55
C VAL A 208 25.25 -8.13 -18.26
N SER A 209 25.39 -7.28 -19.23
CA SER A 209 26.50 -7.23 -20.18
C SER A 209 27.89 -7.34 -19.54
N ASN A 210 28.73 -8.20 -20.13
CA ASN A 210 30.21 -8.20 -20.14
C ASN A 210 30.99 -8.35 -18.83
N SER A 211 30.39 -8.37 -17.65
CA SER A 211 31.08 -8.60 -16.37
C SER A 211 31.02 -10.09 -15.99
N THR A 212 32.12 -10.64 -15.50
CA THR A 212 32.14 -12.00 -14.94
C THR A 212 31.57 -12.07 -13.53
N GLU A 213 31.64 -10.96 -12.79
CA GLU A 213 31.10 -10.81 -11.44
C GLU A 213 30.44 -9.44 -11.32
N LEU A 214 29.39 -9.36 -10.52
CA LEU A 214 28.60 -8.14 -10.29
C LEU A 214 28.99 -7.49 -8.95
N ASN A 215 29.09 -6.18 -8.96
CA ASN A 215 29.18 -5.37 -7.76
C ASN A 215 27.82 -4.70 -7.42
N ILE A 216 27.76 -3.91 -6.36
CA ILE A 216 26.52 -3.23 -5.91
C ILE A 216 26.02 -2.24 -6.98
N SER A 217 26.93 -1.51 -7.66
CA SER A 217 26.53 -0.55 -8.70
C SER A 217 25.89 -1.26 -9.90
N ASP A 218 26.37 -2.46 -10.24
CA ASP A 218 25.77 -3.27 -11.31
C ASP A 218 24.36 -3.69 -10.95
N LEU A 219 24.12 -4.06 -9.67
CA LEU A 219 22.78 -4.38 -9.19
C LEU A 219 21.84 -3.16 -9.21
N GLU A 220 22.32 -1.96 -8.90
CA GLU A 220 21.56 -0.71 -9.00
C GLU A 220 21.13 -0.45 -10.45
N GLU A 221 22.03 -0.67 -11.40
CA GLU A 221 21.75 -0.53 -12.83
C GLU A 221 20.73 -1.57 -13.31
N ILE A 222 20.89 -2.84 -12.93
CA ILE A 222 19.93 -3.91 -13.20
C ILE A 222 18.54 -3.53 -12.68
N MET A 223 18.45 -3.09 -11.42
CA MET A 223 17.18 -2.68 -10.81
C MET A 223 16.54 -1.52 -11.59
N THR A 224 17.34 -0.56 -12.06
CA THR A 224 16.88 0.56 -12.89
C THR A 224 16.34 0.08 -14.23
N GLU A 225 17.05 -0.81 -14.92
CA GLU A 225 16.64 -1.34 -16.23
C GLU A 225 15.36 -2.19 -16.15
N ILE A 226 15.28 -3.09 -15.17
CA ILE A 226 14.11 -3.96 -15.03
C ILE A 226 12.86 -3.20 -14.59
N ALA A 227 13.00 -2.05 -13.92
CA ALA A 227 11.86 -1.25 -13.48
C ALA A 227 10.95 -0.80 -14.64
N TYR A 228 11.52 -0.69 -15.86
CA TYR A 228 10.76 -0.36 -17.08
C TYR A 228 10.13 -1.55 -17.77
N GLN A 229 10.65 -2.75 -17.51
CA GLN A 229 10.17 -3.93 -18.20
C GLN A 229 8.76 -4.27 -17.72
N PRO A 230 7.84 -4.62 -18.63
CA PRO A 230 6.53 -5.10 -18.22
C PRO A 230 6.65 -6.39 -17.41
N LEU A 231 5.69 -6.65 -16.56
CA LEU A 231 5.49 -7.96 -15.96
C LEU A 231 5.05 -8.98 -17.03
N PRO A 232 5.09 -10.29 -16.75
CA PRO A 232 4.71 -11.32 -17.71
C PRO A 232 3.35 -11.05 -18.36
N PHE A 233 3.20 -11.47 -19.63
CA PHE A 233 1.97 -11.32 -20.42
C PHE A 233 1.50 -9.86 -20.53
N ASN A 234 2.46 -8.94 -20.71
CA ASN A 234 2.21 -7.51 -20.86
C ASN A 234 1.39 -6.92 -19.69
N ASP A 235 1.88 -7.13 -18.46
CA ASP A 235 1.29 -6.68 -17.19
C ASP A 235 -0.04 -7.36 -16.79
N GLU A 236 -0.49 -8.39 -17.52
CA GLU A 236 -1.60 -9.21 -17.05
C GLU A 236 -1.16 -10.17 -15.94
N GLY A 237 0.04 -10.76 -16.02
CA GLY A 237 0.67 -11.51 -14.95
C GLY A 237 1.25 -10.55 -13.92
N LEU A 238 1.07 -10.83 -12.64
CA LEU A 238 1.28 -9.85 -11.58
C LEU A 238 2.52 -10.10 -10.73
N PHE A 239 3.39 -11.02 -11.11
CA PHE A 239 4.69 -11.19 -10.47
C PHE A 239 5.74 -11.73 -11.43
N GLN A 240 7.00 -11.56 -11.05
CA GLN A 240 8.15 -12.11 -11.76
C GLN A 240 9.31 -12.28 -10.77
N ILE A 241 10.09 -13.34 -10.97
CA ILE A 241 11.34 -13.56 -10.23
C ILE A 241 12.46 -13.59 -11.26
N LEU A 242 13.42 -12.70 -11.08
CA LEU A 242 14.59 -12.55 -11.94
C LEU A 242 15.84 -12.92 -11.15
N ILE A 243 16.71 -13.74 -11.72
CA ILE A 243 17.95 -14.19 -11.09
C ILE A 243 19.11 -13.70 -11.94
N THR A 244 20.13 -13.09 -11.32
CA THR A 244 21.32 -12.66 -12.05
C THR A 244 22.07 -13.86 -12.61
N ASN A 245 22.52 -13.77 -13.86
CA ASN A 245 23.33 -14.83 -14.47
C ASN A 245 24.72 -14.89 -13.83
N GLN A 246 25.30 -13.72 -13.62
CA GLN A 246 26.60 -13.55 -12.99
C GLN A 246 26.48 -13.60 -11.47
N LYS A 247 27.49 -14.17 -10.83
CA LYS A 247 27.63 -14.13 -9.38
C LYS A 247 28.04 -12.75 -8.88
N LEU A 248 27.72 -12.48 -7.63
CA LEU A 248 28.17 -11.27 -6.96
C LEU A 248 29.63 -11.40 -6.53
N LYS A 249 30.37 -10.29 -6.59
CA LYS A 249 31.70 -10.21 -6.02
C LYS A 249 31.59 -10.28 -4.50
N SER A 250 32.06 -11.37 -3.92
CA SER A 250 31.99 -11.67 -2.48
C SER A 250 33.26 -12.36 -2.04
N ASP A 251 33.70 -12.06 -0.80
CA ASP A 251 34.81 -12.77 -0.16
C ASP A 251 34.38 -14.10 0.47
N ASN A 252 33.10 -14.48 0.31
CA ASN A 252 32.54 -15.71 0.85
C ASN A 252 32.98 -16.96 0.05
N LYS A 253 32.98 -18.12 0.72
CA LYS A 253 33.35 -19.39 0.07
C LYS A 253 32.34 -19.87 -0.98
N ASN A 254 31.08 -19.48 -0.81
CA ASN A 254 29.99 -19.87 -1.70
C ASN A 254 29.68 -18.74 -2.66
N ASP A 255 29.35 -19.09 -3.90
CA ASP A 255 28.91 -18.11 -4.88
C ASP A 255 27.53 -17.54 -4.49
N GLU A 256 27.35 -16.25 -4.69
CA GLU A 256 26.13 -15.50 -4.33
C GLU A 256 25.51 -14.91 -5.58
N TYR A 257 24.18 -14.96 -5.67
CA TYR A 257 23.40 -14.47 -6.80
C TYR A 257 22.32 -13.49 -6.33
N GLY A 258 22.10 -12.44 -7.14
CA GLY A 258 20.97 -11.54 -6.94
C GLY A 258 19.66 -12.20 -7.37
N VAL A 259 18.67 -12.17 -6.50
CA VAL A 259 17.31 -12.62 -6.80
C VAL A 259 16.35 -11.45 -6.61
N ILE A 260 15.67 -11.06 -7.69
CA ILE A 260 14.82 -9.88 -7.72
C ILE A 260 13.37 -10.34 -7.88
N PHE A 261 12.56 -10.08 -6.85
CA PHE A 261 11.11 -10.32 -6.90
C PHE A 261 10.43 -9.01 -7.32
N ARG A 262 9.68 -9.06 -8.40
CA ARG A 262 8.84 -7.96 -8.88
C ARG A 262 7.39 -8.40 -8.76
N ILE A 263 6.64 -7.74 -7.91
CA ILE A 263 5.28 -8.15 -7.58
C ILE A 263 4.36 -6.94 -7.61
N HIS A 264 3.29 -7.02 -8.40
CA HIS A 264 2.28 -5.98 -8.44
C HIS A 264 1.55 -5.90 -7.10
N HIS A 265 1.41 -4.71 -6.56
CA HIS A 265 0.87 -4.49 -5.20
C HIS A 265 -0.60 -4.93 -5.03
N ALA A 266 -1.36 -5.13 -6.12
CA ALA A 266 -2.70 -5.70 -6.06
C ALA A 266 -2.72 -7.17 -5.62
N VAL A 267 -1.59 -7.90 -5.69
CA VAL A 267 -1.50 -9.29 -5.22
C VAL A 267 -1.62 -9.37 -3.71
N GLY A 268 -0.93 -8.48 -3.00
CA GLY A 268 -0.94 -8.42 -1.55
C GLY A 268 -0.06 -7.30 -1.00
N ASP A 269 -0.23 -7.00 0.29
CA ASP A 269 0.64 -6.07 1.00
C ASP A 269 1.97 -6.71 1.39
N GLY A 270 2.93 -5.88 1.83
CA GLY A 270 4.27 -6.33 2.15
C GLY A 270 4.31 -7.45 3.19
N VAL A 271 3.38 -7.51 4.14
CA VAL A 271 3.32 -8.59 5.13
C VAL A 271 2.83 -9.89 4.50
N ALA A 272 1.77 -9.83 3.68
CA ALA A 272 1.29 -11.00 2.93
C ALA A 272 2.38 -11.54 1.99
N LEU A 273 3.19 -10.67 1.40
CA LEU A 273 4.31 -11.07 0.54
C LEU A 273 5.48 -11.67 1.32
N ILE A 274 5.79 -11.17 2.52
CA ILE A 274 6.80 -11.80 3.40
C ILE A 274 6.29 -13.16 3.89
N GLU A 275 5.02 -13.27 4.29
CA GLU A 275 4.42 -14.56 4.65
C GLU A 275 4.49 -15.55 3.47
N PHE A 276 4.19 -15.09 2.24
CA PHE A 276 4.35 -15.92 1.04
C PHE A 276 5.79 -16.37 0.82
N LEU A 277 6.76 -15.48 0.97
CA LEU A 277 8.18 -15.81 0.87
C LEU A 277 8.57 -16.89 1.88
N CYS A 278 8.16 -16.71 3.14
CA CYS A 278 8.50 -17.63 4.24
C CYS A 278 7.78 -18.99 4.15
N GLU A 279 6.50 -19.01 3.79
CA GLU A 279 5.68 -20.21 3.83
C GLU A 279 5.69 -21.01 2.53
N SER A 280 5.93 -20.33 1.38
CA SER A 280 5.81 -20.95 0.07
C SER A 280 7.13 -21.12 -0.66
N LEU A 281 8.08 -20.19 -0.51
CA LEU A 281 9.35 -20.23 -1.24
C LEU A 281 10.53 -20.66 -0.36
N ALA A 282 10.55 -20.33 0.91
CA ALA A 282 11.61 -20.77 1.81
C ALA A 282 11.59 -22.28 2.07
N ASP A 283 12.74 -22.83 2.43
CA ASP A 283 12.87 -24.23 2.79
C ASP A 283 12.27 -24.48 4.18
N ARG A 284 11.52 -25.57 4.34
CA ARG A 284 10.77 -25.87 5.57
C ARG A 284 11.56 -26.59 6.66
N GLU A 285 12.87 -26.76 6.49
CA GLU A 285 13.71 -27.57 7.39
C GLU A 285 13.84 -27.07 8.83
N ASN A 286 13.39 -25.84 9.12
CA ASN A 286 13.44 -25.29 10.47
C ASN A 286 12.09 -24.63 10.84
N GLU A 287 11.48 -25.07 11.95
CA GLU A 287 10.33 -24.38 12.59
C GLU A 287 10.62 -22.90 12.93
N SER A 288 11.90 -22.50 12.92
CA SER A 288 12.35 -21.12 13.14
C SER A 288 12.05 -20.16 11.96
N ASN A 289 11.67 -20.68 10.78
CA ASN A 289 11.41 -19.87 9.58
C ASN A 289 9.98 -19.31 9.51
N VAL A 290 9.14 -19.61 10.49
CA VAL A 290 7.80 -19.03 10.56
C VAL A 290 7.91 -17.54 10.86
N PHE A 291 7.48 -16.71 9.90
CA PHE A 291 7.37 -15.28 10.13
C PHE A 291 6.33 -15.01 11.22
N CYS A 292 6.77 -14.51 12.34
CA CYS A 292 5.89 -14.07 13.42
C CYS A 292 5.84 -12.55 13.43
N MET A 293 4.67 -11.99 13.09
CA MET A 293 4.43 -10.56 13.31
C MET A 293 4.65 -10.19 14.78
N PRO A 294 5.28 -9.05 15.07
CA PRO A 294 5.40 -8.54 16.42
C PRO A 294 4.04 -8.48 17.13
N ASP A 295 4.03 -8.71 18.45
CA ASP A 295 2.80 -8.77 19.24
C ASP A 295 1.94 -7.51 19.19
N ALA A 296 2.55 -6.35 18.89
CA ALA A 296 1.83 -5.10 18.66
C ALA A 296 0.79 -5.18 17.53
N TYR A 297 0.92 -6.13 16.59
CA TYR A 297 -0.02 -6.36 15.49
C TYR A 297 -0.97 -7.54 15.76
N LYS A 298 -0.82 -8.23 16.88
CA LYS A 298 -1.72 -9.33 17.27
C LYS A 298 -2.91 -8.78 18.04
N SER A 299 -4.11 -8.93 17.51
CA SER A 299 -5.34 -8.54 18.20
C SER A 299 -5.71 -9.57 19.28
N ASN A 300 -5.14 -9.46 20.46
CA ASN A 300 -5.47 -10.31 21.61
C ASN A 300 -6.22 -9.56 22.73
N SER A 301 -6.53 -8.26 22.57
CA SER A 301 -7.23 -7.51 23.61
C SER A 301 -8.74 -7.73 23.57
N LYS A 302 -9.32 -8.11 24.69
CA LYS A 302 -10.78 -7.98 24.89
C LYS A 302 -11.11 -6.50 24.81
N LYS A 303 -11.99 -6.14 23.87
CA LYS A 303 -12.46 -4.75 23.72
C LYS A 303 -13.08 -4.28 25.04
N THR A 304 -12.54 -3.23 25.61
CA THR A 304 -13.09 -2.59 26.81
C THR A 304 -14.14 -1.55 26.42
N PRO A 305 -15.03 -1.12 27.34
CA PRO A 305 -15.97 -0.03 27.07
C PRO A 305 -15.27 1.28 26.68
N SER A 306 -14.05 1.52 27.19
CA SER A 306 -13.23 2.68 26.80
C SER A 306 -12.79 2.62 25.33
N ASP A 307 -12.46 1.44 24.80
CA ASP A 307 -12.09 1.23 23.41
C ASP A 307 -13.27 1.52 22.46
N LEU A 308 -14.50 1.19 22.90
CA LEU A 308 -15.72 1.50 22.15
C LEU A 308 -15.94 3.01 22.07
N MET A 309 -15.79 3.73 23.19
CA MET A 309 -15.92 5.19 23.23
C MET A 309 -14.87 5.87 22.35
N GLU A 310 -13.60 5.42 22.41
CA GLU A 310 -12.54 5.91 21.55
C GLU A 310 -12.86 5.67 20.06
N MET A 311 -13.38 4.50 19.71
CA MET A 311 -13.80 4.19 18.35
C MET A 311 -14.95 5.11 17.89
N ILE A 312 -15.94 5.36 18.73
CA ILE A 312 -17.04 6.30 18.44
C ILE A 312 -16.49 7.70 18.21
N MET A 313 -15.58 8.18 19.08
CA MET A 313 -14.96 9.49 18.92
C MET A 313 -14.13 9.61 17.62
N LYS A 314 -13.41 8.53 17.23
CA LYS A 314 -12.71 8.49 15.94
C LYS A 314 -13.68 8.53 14.76
N LEU A 315 -14.79 7.79 14.82
CA LEU A 315 -15.84 7.85 13.80
C LEU A 315 -16.41 9.27 13.66
N CYS A 316 -16.64 9.98 14.78
CA CYS A 316 -17.09 11.37 14.78
C CYS A 316 -16.10 12.32 14.10
N LYS A 317 -14.80 12.06 14.16
CA LYS A 317 -13.75 12.89 13.55
C LYS A 317 -13.52 12.59 12.05
N MET A 318 -14.01 11.45 11.52
CA MET A 318 -13.75 11.02 10.13
C MET A 318 -14.14 12.06 9.07
N PRO A 319 -15.32 12.71 9.11
CA PRO A 319 -15.68 13.69 8.09
C PRO A 319 -14.68 14.86 7.99
N GLY A 320 -14.13 15.30 9.11
CA GLY A 320 -13.13 16.35 9.12
C GLY A 320 -11.75 15.89 8.63
N CYS A 321 -11.36 14.68 8.97
CA CYS A 321 -10.16 14.11 8.41
C CYS A 321 -10.26 14.02 6.88
N LEU A 322 -11.42 13.62 6.35
CA LEU A 322 -11.67 13.58 4.91
C LEU A 322 -11.58 14.97 4.27
N VAL A 323 -12.23 15.96 4.86
CA VAL A 323 -12.18 17.36 4.37
C VAL A 323 -10.75 17.90 4.42
N ASN A 324 -10.02 17.65 5.50
CA ASN A 324 -8.62 18.05 5.62
C ASN A 324 -7.74 17.36 4.58
N GLY A 325 -7.97 16.08 4.31
CA GLY A 325 -7.29 15.33 3.26
C GLY A 325 -7.54 15.94 1.89
N ILE A 326 -8.79 16.20 1.52
CA ILE A 326 -9.16 16.78 0.21
C ILE A 326 -8.59 18.19 0.04
N LEU A 327 -8.57 19.00 1.11
CA LEU A 327 -8.09 20.39 1.08
C LEU A 327 -6.60 20.52 1.36
N ARG A 328 -5.87 19.42 1.52
CA ARG A 328 -4.43 19.45 1.77
C ARG A 328 -3.70 20.15 0.63
N VAL A 329 -2.79 21.06 1.00
CA VAL A 329 -1.94 21.75 0.03
C VAL A 329 -0.69 20.90 -0.19
N PRO A 330 -0.33 20.60 -1.44
CA PRO A 330 0.92 19.91 -1.75
C PRO A 330 2.15 20.67 -1.26
N ASP A 331 3.18 19.94 -0.90
CA ASP A 331 4.48 20.52 -0.61
C ASP A 331 5.05 21.19 -1.87
N ARG A 332 5.97 22.13 -1.66
CA ARG A 332 6.73 22.78 -2.74
C ARG A 332 8.20 22.60 -2.43
N THR A 333 8.78 21.52 -2.91
CA THR A 333 10.18 21.18 -2.71
C THR A 333 10.74 20.57 -3.99
N SER A 334 12.07 20.43 -4.11
CA SER A 334 12.71 19.71 -5.21
C SER A 334 12.25 18.25 -5.33
N LEU A 335 11.86 17.62 -4.22
CA LEU A 335 11.36 16.25 -4.17
C LEU A 335 9.85 16.12 -4.49
N HIS A 336 9.14 17.24 -4.75
CA HIS A 336 7.71 17.22 -5.04
C HIS A 336 7.29 18.43 -5.91
N GLY A 337 6.94 18.17 -7.14
CA GLY A 337 6.52 19.20 -8.10
C GLY A 337 6.76 18.82 -9.55
N PRO A 338 7.94 18.30 -9.94
CA PRO A 338 8.17 17.81 -11.28
C PRO A 338 7.20 16.68 -11.66
N THR A 339 6.77 16.66 -12.93
CA THR A 339 6.01 15.54 -13.48
C THR A 339 6.92 14.31 -13.55
N LEU A 340 6.47 13.20 -12.99
CA LEU A 340 7.22 11.95 -13.02
C LEU A 340 7.33 11.41 -14.44
N ILE A 341 8.50 10.87 -14.78
CA ILE A 341 8.82 10.36 -16.12
C ILE A 341 8.90 8.83 -16.18
N GLY A 342 8.76 8.17 -15.04
CA GLY A 342 8.77 6.72 -14.93
C GLY A 342 10.15 6.12 -14.72
N LYS A 343 11.27 6.82 -15.00
CA LYS A 343 12.64 6.32 -14.78
C LYS A 343 12.95 6.24 -13.30
N LYS A 344 13.25 5.03 -12.80
CA LYS A 344 13.49 4.79 -11.37
C LYS A 344 14.98 4.64 -11.11
N LEU A 345 15.44 5.28 -10.04
CA LEU A 345 16.77 5.11 -9.48
C LEU A 345 16.64 4.40 -8.13
N PHE A 346 17.56 3.51 -7.86
CA PHE A 346 17.57 2.68 -6.66
C PHE A 346 18.84 2.90 -5.86
N LYS A 347 18.73 2.88 -4.54
CA LYS A 347 19.85 2.89 -3.61
C LYS A 347 19.46 2.17 -2.32
N TRP A 348 20.42 1.54 -1.67
CA TRP A 348 20.23 0.96 -0.35
C TRP A 348 21.50 1.09 0.49
N THR A 349 21.34 0.95 1.81
CA THR A 349 22.48 0.97 2.72
C THR A 349 23.20 -0.38 2.71
N ASP A 350 24.51 -0.34 2.83
CA ASP A 350 25.31 -1.52 3.16
C ASP A 350 24.91 -2.10 4.52
N SER A 351 25.35 -3.32 4.78
CA SER A 351 25.10 -3.96 6.07
C SER A 351 25.92 -3.29 7.18
N ASP A 352 25.28 -2.40 7.94
CA ASP A 352 25.78 -2.03 9.27
C ASP A 352 25.14 -3.00 10.28
N GLU A 353 25.88 -4.03 10.67
CA GLU A 353 25.36 -5.15 11.48
C GLU A 353 24.77 -4.71 12.82
N ASN A 354 25.21 -3.57 13.35
CA ASN A 354 24.81 -3.07 14.66
C ASN A 354 23.65 -2.08 14.62
N LEU A 355 23.24 -1.58 13.44
CA LEU A 355 22.29 -0.48 13.36
C LEU A 355 20.93 -0.78 14.04
N PHE A 356 20.45 -2.02 13.93
CA PHE A 356 19.20 -2.41 14.59
C PHE A 356 19.36 -2.51 16.12
N ASP A 357 20.51 -2.94 16.60
CA ASP A 357 20.79 -2.99 18.04
C ASP A 357 20.90 -1.59 18.63
N LEU A 358 21.48 -0.62 17.89
CA LEU A 358 21.46 0.78 18.31
C LEU A 358 20.03 1.30 18.49
N VAL A 359 19.12 0.99 17.56
CA VAL A 359 17.70 1.38 17.65
C VAL A 359 17.02 0.73 18.87
N LYS A 360 17.32 -0.56 19.16
CA LYS A 360 16.80 -1.25 20.34
C LYS A 360 17.31 -0.63 21.65
N ASP A 361 18.58 -0.29 21.67
CA ASP A 361 19.22 0.30 22.85
C ASP A 361 18.65 1.69 23.14
N ILE A 362 18.49 2.55 22.14
CA ILE A 362 17.80 3.83 22.29
C ILE A 362 16.40 3.62 22.88
N LYS A 363 15.63 2.69 22.32
CA LYS A 363 14.29 2.37 22.82
C LYS A 363 14.29 1.87 24.27
N LYS A 364 15.30 1.06 24.65
CA LYS A 364 15.43 0.51 26.01
C LYS A 364 15.73 1.58 27.05
N HIS A 365 16.52 2.60 26.67
CA HIS A 365 16.88 3.70 27.56
C HIS A 365 15.86 4.85 27.58
N SER A 366 14.83 4.75 26.73
CA SER A 366 13.74 5.74 26.67
C SER A 366 12.39 5.02 26.59
N GLU A 367 11.70 4.87 27.73
CA GLU A 367 10.40 4.18 27.83
C GLU A 367 9.33 4.78 26.92
N ASP A 368 9.48 6.04 26.63
CA ASP A 368 8.51 6.84 25.86
C ASP A 368 8.67 6.78 24.34
N LEU A 369 9.79 6.28 23.80
CA LEU A 369 10.06 6.25 22.37
C LEU A 369 9.64 4.92 21.74
N ASN A 370 9.03 5.00 20.55
CA ASN A 370 8.82 3.85 19.69
C ASN A 370 9.93 3.76 18.65
N CYS A 371 10.23 2.56 18.14
CA CYS A 371 11.16 2.40 17.03
C CYS A 371 10.78 3.28 15.81
N SER A 372 9.48 3.44 15.55
CA SER A 372 9.01 4.32 14.47
C SER A 372 9.34 5.79 14.68
N ASP A 373 9.43 6.27 15.93
CA ASP A 373 9.81 7.65 16.22
C ASP A 373 11.31 7.88 15.95
N ILE A 374 12.15 6.92 16.31
CA ILE A 374 13.59 6.93 16.03
C ILE A 374 13.83 6.92 14.52
N LEU A 375 13.15 6.03 13.78
CA LEU A 375 13.28 5.94 12.33
C LEU A 375 12.72 7.19 11.61
N ALA A 376 11.62 7.76 12.07
CA ALA A 376 11.08 9.00 11.54
C ALA A 376 12.02 10.19 11.79
N THR A 377 12.66 10.24 12.97
CA THR A 377 13.67 11.26 13.28
C THR A 377 14.90 11.11 12.38
N SER A 378 15.35 9.88 12.16
CA SER A 378 16.46 9.62 11.24
C SER A 378 16.13 10.07 9.81
N LEU A 379 14.90 9.80 9.33
CA LEU A 379 14.43 10.27 8.03
C LEU A 379 14.39 11.80 7.96
N SER A 380 13.87 12.48 8.99
CA SER A 380 13.84 13.94 9.10
C SER A 380 15.23 14.55 8.90
N CYS A 381 16.24 13.99 9.56
CA CYS A 381 17.63 14.44 9.46
C CYS A 381 18.28 14.09 8.10
N GLY A 382 17.98 12.90 7.56
CA GLY A 382 18.44 12.51 6.22
C GLY A 382 17.90 13.44 5.12
N LEU A 383 16.64 13.80 5.19
CA LEU A 383 16.02 14.77 4.28
C LEU A 383 16.62 16.18 4.44
N ARG A 384 16.89 16.63 5.68
CA ARG A 384 17.59 17.89 5.91
C ARG A 384 18.96 17.90 5.23
N ASP A 385 19.74 16.84 5.42
CA ASP A 385 21.09 16.74 4.84
C ASP A 385 21.03 16.78 3.29
N TYR A 386 19.99 16.17 2.69
CA TYR A 386 19.70 16.28 1.25
C TYR A 386 19.41 17.73 0.82
N PHE A 387 18.44 18.40 1.45
CA PHE A 387 18.07 19.78 1.07
C PHE A 387 19.23 20.76 1.21
N ILE A 388 20.07 20.61 2.25
CA ILE A 388 21.25 21.45 2.44
C ILE A 388 22.25 21.22 1.31
N LYS A 389 22.45 19.98 0.87
CA LYS A 389 23.39 19.65 -0.21
C LYS A 389 22.93 20.19 -1.56
N GLU A 390 21.63 20.14 -1.84
CA GLU A 390 21.03 20.62 -3.09
C GLU A 390 20.85 22.16 -3.12
N ILE A 391 21.32 22.87 -2.10
CA ILE A 391 21.21 24.36 -1.98
C ILE A 391 19.74 24.81 -2.06
N ASP A 392 18.83 23.93 -1.68
CA ASP A 392 17.41 24.24 -1.56
C ASP A 392 17.11 24.56 -0.09
N PRO A 393 16.38 25.65 0.23
CA PRO A 393 16.03 25.92 1.61
C PRO A 393 15.17 24.78 2.16
N ALA A 394 15.68 24.11 3.20
CA ALA A 394 14.98 23.00 3.81
C ALA A 394 13.56 23.46 4.26
N PRO A 395 12.50 22.76 3.87
CA PRO A 395 11.15 23.09 4.30
C PRO A 395 11.01 22.81 5.80
N ASN A 396 10.07 23.50 6.46
CA ASN A 396 9.79 23.22 7.87
C ASN A 396 9.22 21.80 8.08
N THR A 397 8.42 21.33 7.14
CA THR A 397 7.77 20.01 7.17
C THR A 397 7.70 19.42 5.77
N VAL A 398 7.73 18.09 5.69
CA VAL A 398 7.47 17.31 4.48
C VAL A 398 6.32 16.35 4.74
N ALA A 399 5.39 16.26 3.80
CA ALA A 399 4.28 15.34 3.85
C ALA A 399 4.73 13.91 3.47
N VAL A 400 4.66 13.01 4.44
CA VAL A 400 5.11 11.61 4.31
C VAL A 400 3.94 10.66 4.44
N ILE A 401 3.69 9.83 3.44
CA ILE A 401 2.73 8.73 3.53
C ILE A 401 3.34 7.62 4.38
N LEU A 402 2.62 7.22 5.43
CA LEU A 402 2.95 6.08 6.27
C LEU A 402 1.89 4.99 6.05
N PRO A 403 2.27 3.79 5.60
CA PRO A 403 1.37 2.63 5.62
C PRO A 403 1.04 2.24 7.06
N VAL A 404 -0.24 2.03 7.34
CA VAL A 404 -0.75 1.61 8.65
C VAL A 404 -1.53 0.32 8.47
N ARG A 405 -1.09 -0.75 9.13
CA ARG A 405 -1.78 -2.03 9.10
C ARG A 405 -2.76 -2.14 10.26
N PHE A 406 -3.94 -2.67 9.96
CA PHE A 406 -4.90 -3.03 11.01
C PHE A 406 -4.62 -4.43 11.56
N PRO A 407 -4.80 -4.64 12.89
CA PRO A 407 -4.67 -5.96 13.49
C PRO A 407 -5.61 -6.97 12.83
N GLN A 408 -5.08 -8.12 12.44
CA GLN A 408 -5.86 -9.23 11.91
C GLN A 408 -5.79 -10.44 12.82
N LYS A 409 -6.87 -11.23 12.86
CA LYS A 409 -6.83 -12.56 13.46
C LYS A 409 -6.07 -13.50 12.53
N LYS A 410 -5.06 -14.18 13.05
CA LYS A 410 -4.40 -15.27 12.30
C LYS A 410 -5.42 -16.36 12.00
N THR A 411 -5.60 -16.67 10.72
CA THR A 411 -6.50 -17.75 10.27
C THR A 411 -5.77 -19.07 10.03
N GLY A 412 -4.45 -19.09 10.15
CA GLY A 412 -3.62 -20.26 9.85
C GLY A 412 -3.50 -20.59 8.35
N VAL A 413 -4.16 -19.81 7.49
CA VAL A 413 -4.12 -19.95 6.03
C VAL A 413 -3.49 -18.71 5.44
N LEU A 414 -2.50 -18.88 4.57
CA LEU A 414 -1.87 -17.79 3.83
C LEU A 414 -2.91 -17.09 2.95
N LYS A 415 -3.02 -15.78 3.10
CA LYS A 415 -3.92 -14.96 2.28
C LYS A 415 -3.16 -13.86 1.58
N LEU A 416 -3.10 -13.93 0.27
CA LEU A 416 -2.58 -12.87 -0.57
C LEU A 416 -3.64 -11.78 -0.73
N GLU A 417 -3.65 -10.82 0.19
CA GLU A 417 -4.58 -9.68 0.19
C GLU A 417 -3.93 -8.42 0.75
N ASN A 418 -4.47 -7.27 0.39
CA ASN A 418 -4.09 -5.99 0.94
C ASN A 418 -4.97 -5.65 2.15
N ASN A 419 -4.36 -5.49 3.32
CA ASN A 419 -5.06 -5.12 4.56
C ASN A 419 -4.34 -4.01 5.32
N PHE A 420 -4.08 -2.93 4.65
CA PHE A 420 -3.48 -1.74 5.25
C PHE A 420 -4.25 -0.49 4.80
N THR A 421 -3.97 0.60 5.44
CA THR A 421 -4.38 1.93 5.01
C THR A 421 -3.15 2.83 4.96
N VAL A 422 -3.34 4.05 4.54
CA VAL A 422 -2.28 5.06 4.55
C VAL A 422 -2.70 6.25 5.41
N SER A 423 -1.72 6.89 6.03
CA SER A 423 -1.89 8.17 6.72
C SER A 423 -0.79 9.11 6.30
N ILE A 424 -1.04 10.40 6.33
CA ILE A 424 -0.05 11.41 5.96
C ILE A 424 0.46 12.09 7.22
N LEU A 425 1.76 11.93 7.46
CA LEU A 425 2.50 12.60 8.53
C LEU A 425 3.09 13.90 7.99
N ASP A 426 2.85 15.02 8.67
CA ASP A 426 3.65 16.23 8.49
C ASP A 426 4.94 16.06 9.30
N LEU A 427 5.98 15.56 8.62
CA LEU A 427 7.27 15.27 9.26
C LEU A 427 8.07 16.58 9.40
N PRO A 428 8.38 17.02 10.63
CA PRO A 428 9.25 18.17 10.84
C PRO A 428 10.66 17.86 10.33
N ILE A 429 11.29 18.77 9.58
CA ILE A 429 12.59 18.53 8.95
C ILE A 429 13.73 19.11 9.80
N GLY A 430 14.74 18.26 10.08
CA GLY A 430 15.90 18.63 10.90
C GLY A 430 15.57 18.96 12.36
N SER A 431 14.42 18.55 12.84
CA SER A 431 13.94 18.77 14.20
C SER A 431 14.43 17.70 15.16
N ASP A 432 14.35 18.02 16.45
CA ASP A 432 14.66 17.04 17.50
C ASP A 432 13.64 15.89 17.56
N ILE A 433 14.00 14.82 18.23
CA ILE A 433 13.15 13.62 18.36
C ILE A 433 11.82 13.93 19.09
N GLY A 434 11.79 14.93 19.98
CA GLY A 434 10.58 15.34 20.70
C GLY A 434 9.54 15.96 19.76
N ASP A 435 9.95 16.77 18.80
CA ASP A 435 9.07 17.38 17.79
C ASP A 435 8.51 16.32 16.84
N VAL A 436 9.38 15.44 16.33
CA VAL A 436 8.98 14.34 15.46
C VAL A 436 8.01 13.41 16.19
N ARG A 437 8.30 13.05 17.45
CA ARG A 437 7.41 12.23 18.28
C ARG A 437 6.03 12.89 18.48
N ARG A 438 5.97 14.21 18.71
CA ARG A 438 4.67 14.91 18.83
C ARG A 438 3.85 14.79 17.56
N SER A 439 4.47 14.93 16.39
CA SER A 439 3.80 14.73 15.10
C SER A 439 3.34 13.29 14.91
N CYS A 440 4.17 12.31 15.23
CA CYS A 440 3.82 10.89 15.17
C CYS A 440 2.67 10.52 16.12
N ASN A 441 2.68 11.04 17.36
CA ASN A 441 1.60 10.80 18.33
C ASN A 441 0.29 11.44 17.85
N GLY A 442 0.34 12.68 17.35
CA GLY A 442 -0.84 13.31 16.75
C GLY A 442 -1.48 12.47 15.65
N LEU A 443 -0.65 11.81 14.83
CA LEU A 443 -1.15 10.90 13.79
C LEU A 443 -1.75 9.61 14.37
N ARG A 444 -1.11 8.99 15.37
CA ARG A 444 -1.60 7.77 16.04
C ARG A 444 -2.96 7.97 16.71
N GLU A 445 -3.18 9.15 17.29
CA GLU A 445 -4.43 9.52 17.96
C GLU A 445 -5.50 10.03 16.98
N SER A 446 -5.12 10.32 15.74
CA SER A 446 -6.03 10.82 14.72
C SER A 446 -7.01 9.76 14.22
N ALA A 447 -8.06 10.21 13.54
CA ALA A 447 -8.97 9.33 12.82
C ALA A 447 -8.55 9.09 11.35
N ASP A 448 -7.42 9.64 10.90
CA ASP A 448 -6.97 9.55 9.51
C ASP A 448 -6.84 8.10 9.00
N PRO A 449 -6.20 7.15 9.74
CA PRO A 449 -6.10 5.77 9.26
C PRO A 449 -7.47 5.13 9.02
N LEU A 450 -8.39 5.35 9.95
CA LEU A 450 -9.75 4.81 9.87
C LEU A 450 -10.54 5.46 8.74
N THR A 451 -10.41 6.78 8.57
CA THR A 451 -11.04 7.55 7.50
C THR A 451 -10.60 7.06 6.14
N ASN A 452 -9.29 6.95 5.93
CA ASN A 452 -8.73 6.51 4.65
C ASN A 452 -9.10 5.06 4.32
N PHE A 453 -9.16 4.19 5.34
CA PHE A 453 -9.60 2.81 5.17
C PHE A 453 -11.05 2.71 4.66
N TYR A 454 -11.99 3.40 5.31
CA TYR A 454 -13.38 3.38 4.89
C TYR A 454 -13.61 4.14 3.58
N PHE A 455 -12.89 5.23 3.36
CA PHE A 455 -12.93 5.98 2.11
C PHE A 455 -12.53 5.10 0.92
N LEU A 456 -11.41 4.37 1.01
CA LEU A 456 -11.00 3.40 0.00
C LEU A 456 -12.05 2.32 -0.24
N LYS A 457 -12.63 1.77 0.84
CA LYS A 457 -13.71 0.76 0.73
C LYS A 457 -14.94 1.27 0.01
N ILE A 458 -15.36 2.49 0.30
CA ILE A 458 -16.54 3.11 -0.33
C ILE A 458 -16.23 3.44 -1.79
N CYS A 459 -15.07 4.02 -2.07
CA CYS A 459 -14.71 4.41 -3.43
C CYS A 459 -14.64 3.23 -4.40
N SER A 460 -14.26 2.03 -3.95
CA SER A 460 -14.16 0.84 -4.82
C SER A 460 -15.47 0.40 -5.48
N ILE A 461 -16.58 1.02 -5.13
CA ILE A 461 -17.88 0.80 -5.78
C ILE A 461 -17.94 1.46 -7.15
N PHE A 462 -17.15 2.52 -7.37
CA PHE A 462 -17.15 3.29 -8.61
C PHE A 462 -16.24 2.68 -9.68
N PRO A 463 -16.54 2.93 -10.97
CA PRO A 463 -15.66 2.59 -12.08
C PRO A 463 -14.31 3.33 -11.98
N LYS A 464 -13.27 2.74 -12.58
CA LYS A 464 -11.88 3.24 -12.53
C LYS A 464 -11.73 4.68 -13.04
N GLU A 465 -12.53 5.08 -14.03
CA GLU A 465 -12.48 6.42 -14.62
C GLU A 465 -12.77 7.51 -13.56
N ILE A 466 -13.71 7.24 -12.66
CA ILE A 466 -14.00 8.13 -11.52
C ILE A 466 -12.87 8.03 -10.48
N LEU A 467 -12.44 6.80 -10.18
CA LEU A 467 -11.43 6.54 -9.15
C LEU A 467 -10.07 7.15 -9.50
N PHE A 468 -9.70 7.14 -10.78
CA PHE A 468 -8.45 7.73 -11.24
C PHE A 468 -8.36 9.21 -10.88
N HIS A 469 -9.46 9.97 -11.08
CA HIS A 469 -9.51 11.38 -10.69
C HIS A 469 -9.50 11.61 -9.17
N VAL A 470 -10.06 10.68 -8.40
CA VAL A 470 -10.10 10.76 -6.93
C VAL A 470 -8.74 10.44 -6.31
N PHE A 471 -8.03 9.45 -6.85
CA PHE A 471 -6.80 8.91 -6.29
C PHE A 471 -5.51 9.36 -6.99
N ASN A 472 -5.61 10.14 -8.06
CA ASN A 472 -4.44 10.81 -8.64
C ASN A 472 -4.04 11.99 -7.75
N SER A 473 -3.49 11.63 -6.59
CA SER A 473 -3.23 12.55 -5.48
C SER A 473 -1.85 13.18 -5.60
N ASN A 474 -1.80 14.48 -5.38
CA ASN A 474 -0.59 15.28 -5.29
C ASN A 474 -0.36 15.78 -3.85
N GLN A 475 -0.72 14.98 -2.84
CA GLN A 475 -0.84 15.47 -1.46
C GLN A 475 0.38 15.18 -0.59
N ALA A 476 1.28 14.31 -1.03
CA ALA A 476 2.44 13.92 -0.26
C ALA A 476 3.69 13.85 -1.12
N THR A 477 4.80 14.23 -0.54
CA THR A 477 6.12 14.23 -1.20
C THR A 477 6.68 12.83 -1.37
N MET A 478 6.52 11.99 -0.33
CA MET A 478 7.15 10.68 -0.31
C MET A 478 6.35 9.65 0.46
N VAL A 479 6.73 8.39 0.30
CA VAL A 479 6.27 7.28 1.15
C VAL A 479 7.42 6.79 2.01
N PHE A 480 7.16 6.55 3.30
CA PHE A 480 8.09 5.86 4.19
C PHE A 480 7.46 4.59 4.74
N SER A 481 8.02 3.44 4.38
CA SER A 481 7.54 2.13 4.80
C SER A 481 8.53 1.45 5.71
N ASN A 482 8.14 1.20 6.95
CA ASN A 482 8.92 0.43 7.91
C ASN A 482 8.24 -0.91 8.13
N MET A 483 8.93 -2.00 7.83
CA MET A 483 8.42 -3.36 7.96
C MET A 483 9.34 -4.23 8.80
N PRO A 484 8.78 -5.05 9.72
CA PRO A 484 9.53 -6.12 10.33
C PRO A 484 9.87 -7.17 9.26
N GLY A 485 11.11 -7.63 9.23
CA GLY A 485 11.54 -8.71 8.35
C GLY A 485 11.61 -10.05 9.06
N PRO A 486 11.75 -11.13 8.31
CA PRO A 486 11.93 -12.48 8.85
C PRO A 486 13.34 -12.66 9.45
N LYS A 487 13.51 -13.73 10.21
CA LYS A 487 14.81 -14.27 10.53
C LYS A 487 15.51 -14.78 9.26
N VAL A 488 16.69 -15.36 9.42
CA VAL A 488 17.39 -15.94 8.27
C VAL A 488 16.52 -16.96 7.54
N LEU A 489 16.48 -16.87 6.21
CA LEU A 489 15.77 -17.79 5.33
C LEU A 489 16.77 -18.59 4.51
N SER A 490 16.42 -19.84 4.22
CA SER A 490 17.07 -20.64 3.20
C SER A 490 16.10 -20.85 2.04
N ILE A 491 16.59 -20.73 0.82
CA ILE A 491 15.82 -20.99 -0.41
C ILE A 491 16.68 -21.90 -1.27
N CYS A 492 16.14 -23.04 -1.67
CA CYS A 492 16.83 -24.03 -2.52
C CYS A 492 18.15 -24.55 -1.89
N GLY A 493 18.17 -24.73 -0.59
CA GLY A 493 19.37 -25.14 0.17
C GLY A 493 20.41 -24.05 0.37
N GLY A 494 20.24 -22.88 -0.23
CA GLY A 494 21.14 -21.72 -0.08
C GLY A 494 20.62 -20.71 0.96
N VAL A 495 21.53 -20.11 1.69
CA VAL A 495 21.18 -19.07 2.69
C VAL A 495 20.96 -17.75 2.00
N MET A 496 19.83 -17.10 2.31
CA MET A 496 19.59 -15.71 1.91
C MET A 496 20.39 -14.77 2.81
N LYS A 497 21.39 -14.09 2.26
CA LYS A 497 22.34 -13.22 3.00
C LYS A 497 21.77 -11.85 3.28
N SER A 498 21.01 -11.31 2.33
CA SER A 498 20.43 -9.98 2.48
C SER A 498 19.07 -9.89 1.82
N LEU A 499 18.28 -8.94 2.29
CA LEU A 499 16.97 -8.62 1.75
C LEU A 499 16.73 -7.11 1.89
N VAL A 500 16.30 -6.48 0.80
CA VAL A 500 15.86 -5.08 0.78
C VAL A 500 14.65 -4.97 -0.15
N PHE A 501 13.73 -4.06 0.16
CA PHE A 501 12.56 -3.86 -0.68
C PHE A 501 12.37 -2.39 -1.06
N PHE A 502 11.64 -2.18 -2.15
CA PHE A 502 11.34 -0.87 -2.69
C PHE A 502 9.85 -0.79 -3.00
N ILE A 503 9.23 0.30 -2.56
CA ILE A 503 7.79 0.53 -2.73
C ILE A 503 7.52 1.31 -4.02
N PRO A 504 6.41 1.06 -4.71
CA PRO A 504 6.09 1.76 -5.94
C PRO A 504 5.73 3.23 -5.70
N ASN A 505 6.01 4.06 -6.69
CA ASN A 505 5.48 5.42 -6.78
C ASN A 505 3.98 5.41 -7.07
N LYS A 506 3.26 6.48 -6.67
CA LYS A 506 1.83 6.64 -6.92
C LYS A 506 1.46 8.10 -7.15
N GLY A 507 0.75 8.39 -8.24
CA GLY A 507 0.45 9.77 -8.63
C GLY A 507 1.74 10.60 -8.74
N ASN A 508 1.80 11.77 -8.12
CA ASN A 508 2.99 12.62 -8.09
C ASN A 508 3.95 12.33 -6.92
N THR A 509 3.70 11.28 -6.14
CA THR A 509 4.62 10.85 -5.07
C THR A 509 5.71 9.99 -5.67
N GLY A 510 6.85 10.59 -5.95
CA GLY A 510 7.93 9.96 -6.73
C GLY A 510 9.11 9.45 -5.90
N LEU A 511 9.11 9.61 -4.57
CA LEU A 511 10.15 9.13 -3.66
C LEU A 511 9.59 8.12 -2.68
N GLY A 512 10.22 6.96 -2.56
CA GLY A 512 9.93 5.95 -1.55
C GLY A 512 11.17 5.58 -0.75
N ILE A 513 11.08 5.64 0.57
CA ILE A 513 12.11 5.17 1.50
C ILE A 513 11.54 3.98 2.28
N THR A 514 12.35 2.95 2.45
CA THR A 514 11.97 1.73 3.16
C THR A 514 12.95 1.39 4.26
N ALA A 515 12.47 0.75 5.31
CA ALA A 515 13.28 0.17 6.37
C ALA A 515 12.86 -1.29 6.57
N LEU A 516 13.79 -2.21 6.53
CA LEU A 516 13.57 -3.63 6.73
C LEU A 516 14.64 -4.20 7.66
N CYS A 517 14.22 -4.89 8.70
CA CYS A 517 15.12 -5.63 9.56
C CYS A 517 15.09 -7.11 9.17
N TYR A 518 16.08 -7.55 8.37
CA TYR A 518 16.25 -8.95 7.98
C TYR A 518 17.37 -9.59 8.78
N ASN A 519 17.11 -10.71 9.42
CA ASN A 519 18.07 -11.45 10.25
C ASN A 519 18.81 -10.56 11.28
N GLY A 520 18.11 -9.62 11.89
CA GLY A 520 18.69 -8.69 12.87
C GLY A 520 19.45 -7.50 12.26
N VAL A 521 19.63 -7.45 10.94
CA VAL A 521 20.29 -6.35 10.23
C VAL A 521 19.26 -5.41 9.65
N LEU A 522 19.29 -4.14 10.10
CA LEU A 522 18.44 -3.07 9.56
C LEU A 522 19.06 -2.49 8.30
N ARG A 523 18.30 -2.51 7.20
CA ARG A 523 18.68 -1.85 5.94
C ARG A 523 17.62 -0.83 5.53
N PHE A 524 18.11 0.27 4.98
CA PHE A 524 17.26 1.24 4.32
C PHE A 524 17.37 1.07 2.80
N GLY A 525 16.24 1.14 2.12
CA GLY A 525 16.14 1.20 0.68
C GLY A 525 15.53 2.52 0.24
N ALA A 526 15.97 3.04 -0.89
CA ALA A 526 15.41 4.23 -1.52
C ALA A 526 15.13 3.96 -2.98
N MET A 527 13.96 4.38 -3.47
CA MET A 527 13.62 4.42 -4.88
C MET A 527 13.01 5.78 -5.20
N ALA A 528 13.52 6.43 -6.22
CA ALA A 528 12.97 7.70 -6.69
C ALA A 528 12.80 7.73 -8.20
N ASP A 529 11.85 8.53 -8.67
CA ASP A 529 11.77 8.90 -10.09
C ASP A 529 12.90 9.87 -10.43
N SER A 530 13.57 9.65 -11.56
CA SER A 530 14.72 10.48 -11.99
C SER A 530 14.32 11.91 -12.40
N ALA A 531 13.03 12.23 -12.41
CA ALA A 531 12.57 13.62 -12.49
C ALA A 531 12.80 14.40 -11.18
N LEU A 532 12.96 13.69 -10.04
CA LEU A 532 13.15 14.30 -8.71
C LEU A 532 14.61 14.31 -8.27
N VAL A 533 15.40 13.32 -8.69
CA VAL A 533 16.81 13.16 -8.33
C VAL A 533 17.60 12.80 -9.60
N SER A 534 18.80 13.34 -9.74
CA SER A 534 19.60 13.16 -10.95
C SER A 534 20.47 11.90 -10.90
N SER A 535 20.77 11.39 -9.70
CA SER A 535 21.62 10.22 -9.48
C SER A 535 21.25 9.43 -8.23
N SER A 536 21.71 8.18 -8.16
CA SER A 536 21.58 7.35 -6.95
C SER A 536 22.38 7.89 -5.76
N ASP A 537 23.40 8.73 -6.01
CA ASP A 537 24.20 9.36 -4.96
C ASP A 537 23.42 10.40 -4.14
N GLU A 538 22.43 11.02 -4.75
CA GLU A 538 21.51 11.90 -4.01
C GLU A 538 20.66 11.10 -3.02
N LEU A 539 20.19 9.92 -3.43
CA LEU A 539 19.49 8.99 -2.52
C LEU A 539 20.41 8.50 -1.40
N ALA A 540 21.69 8.22 -1.73
CA ALA A 540 22.69 7.86 -0.73
C ALA A 540 22.86 8.94 0.34
N THR A 541 22.74 10.23 -0.02
CA THR A 541 22.81 11.33 0.95
C THR A 541 21.70 11.23 2.01
N ILE A 542 20.47 10.94 1.59
CA ILE A 542 19.34 10.74 2.52
C ILE A 542 19.62 9.53 3.42
N LEU A 543 19.98 8.38 2.84
CA LEU A 543 20.16 7.14 3.59
C LEU A 543 21.33 7.24 4.58
N ASN A 544 22.46 7.82 4.16
CA ASN A 544 23.61 8.03 5.03
C ASN A 544 23.29 9.02 6.18
N GLY A 545 22.49 10.06 5.91
CA GLY A 545 21.98 10.95 6.93
C GLY A 545 21.12 10.22 7.98
N MET A 546 20.28 9.27 7.54
CA MET A 546 19.50 8.42 8.43
C MET A 546 20.38 7.57 9.35
N VAL A 547 21.38 6.88 8.80
CA VAL A 547 22.33 6.06 9.55
C VAL A 547 23.11 6.91 10.57
N LYS A 548 23.61 8.06 10.13
CA LYS A 548 24.35 9.02 10.97
C LYS A 548 23.50 9.48 12.16
N GLU A 549 22.23 9.78 11.94
CA GLU A 549 21.34 10.25 13.00
C GLU A 549 21.03 9.15 14.03
N ILE A 550 20.81 7.90 13.61
CA ILE A 550 20.67 6.79 14.57
C ILE A 550 21.90 6.65 15.45
N LYS A 551 23.10 6.73 14.87
CA LYS A 551 24.36 6.68 15.62
C LYS A 551 24.51 7.87 16.58
N ARG A 552 24.04 9.06 16.18
CA ARG A 552 24.01 10.25 17.05
C ARG A 552 23.06 10.08 18.23
N LEU A 553 21.82 9.65 17.95
CA LEU A 553 20.82 9.39 18.97
C LEU A 553 21.29 8.32 19.97
N HIS A 554 21.94 7.26 19.48
CA HIS A 554 22.47 6.23 20.39
C HIS A 554 23.51 6.83 21.36
N LYS A 555 24.43 7.67 20.89
CA LYS A 555 25.37 8.35 21.76
C LYS A 555 24.70 9.28 22.78
N GLU A 556 23.59 9.92 22.41
CA GLU A 556 22.87 10.84 23.28
C GLU A 556 22.07 10.13 24.37
N TYR A 557 21.46 8.99 24.06
CA TYR A 557 20.54 8.29 24.96
C TYR A 557 21.19 7.16 25.78
N VAL A 558 22.30 6.58 25.29
CA VAL A 558 22.91 5.37 25.88
C VAL A 558 24.28 5.67 26.49
N SER A 559 24.94 6.79 26.13
CA SER A 559 26.22 7.24 26.74
C SER A 559 25.95 8.10 27.94
#